data_7ad9f9cc51fcde036fa82dd15b3180c2
#
_entry.id   7ad9f9cc51fcde036fa82dd15b3180c2
#
_cell.length_a   1.000
_cell.length_b   1.000
_cell.length_c   1.000
_cell.angle_alpha   90.00
_cell.angle_beta   90.00
_cell.angle_gamma   90.00
#
_symmetry.space_group_name_H-M   'P 1'
#
loop_
_entity.id
_entity.type
_entity.pdbx_description
1 polymer ?
#
loop_
_entity_poly.entity_id
_entity_poly.type
_entity_poly.pdbx_seq_one_letter_code
_entity_poly.pdbx_strand_id
1 'polypeptide(L)'
;MKVLKRLLSRITLYPTVFLSGFICLLLATIFSELSPFLLQKMIDGPLTALTHGGGQGDLLQMGAFYLLVLSLGQLISYMGNRILLHGSNQVTASLRDQAFQVMQGLPISYFDDKPAGKIATRIVNDTETLRTQFYNSCMILVIYLVRFLFILGILFYLSPMMGLLLCLVFPIFYGIQYLYKVMTDQPMKDFFDARSEVNTQVNELLHGASMIQLYHQEPGVVEEFEATTQKMLGANDRILLADSIASWTLTELLKFLVIAGILTIAGISFLQGNIGVTAGFLFININYVINLFDLMANLSRQFPNIRRSLETGSRVLAFLDQPLEADGALELKIEKAEVVFDDVQFAYEEGKPVLRDIAFQASPGQTI
;
A
#
# COMPACT_ATOMS: atom_id res chain seq x y z
N MET A 1 -2.49 -17.22 0.52
CA MET A 1 -3.04 -17.19 1.89
C MET A 1 -2.00 -17.36 3.00
N LYS A 2 -1.02 -18.28 2.91
CA LYS A 2 0.02 -18.48 3.96
C LYS A 2 0.85 -17.21 4.25
N VAL A 3 1.31 -16.50 3.20
CA VAL A 3 2.10 -15.25 3.32
C VAL A 3 1.31 -14.16 4.03
N LEU A 4 0.07 -13.89 3.60
CA LEU A 4 -0.82 -12.89 4.22
C LEU A 4 -1.01 -13.15 5.72
N LYS A 5 -1.36 -14.40 6.09
CA LYS A 5 -1.56 -14.77 7.49
C LYS A 5 -0.29 -14.56 8.31
N ARG A 6 0.87 -14.90 7.77
CA ARG A 6 2.16 -14.76 8.44
C ARG A 6 2.61 -13.31 8.61
N LEU A 7 2.32 -12.45 7.60
CA LEU A 7 2.57 -11.00 7.72
C LEU A 7 1.60 -10.35 8.73
N LEU A 8 0.32 -10.70 8.69
CA LEU A 8 -0.67 -10.17 9.65
C LEU A 8 -0.38 -10.64 11.08
N SER A 9 0.13 -11.86 11.29
CA SER A 9 0.52 -12.32 12.63
C SER A 9 1.67 -11.53 13.23
N ARG A 10 2.44 -10.75 12.44
CA ARG A 10 3.45 -9.84 12.99
C ARG A 10 2.83 -8.61 13.68
N ILE A 11 1.63 -8.21 13.27
CA ILE A 11 0.87 -7.14 13.94
C ILE A 11 0.54 -7.53 15.39
N THR A 12 0.28 -8.81 15.63
CA THR A 12 -0.03 -9.31 16.98
C THR A 12 1.16 -9.31 17.95
N LEU A 13 2.37 -9.00 17.49
CA LEU A 13 3.53 -8.77 18.36
C LEU A 13 3.42 -7.44 19.14
N TYR A 14 2.66 -6.47 18.60
CA TYR A 14 2.49 -5.14 19.20
C TYR A 14 1.00 -4.78 19.34
N PRO A 15 0.19 -5.60 20.04
CA PRO A 15 -1.27 -5.49 20.03
C PRO A 15 -1.76 -4.17 20.62
N THR A 16 -1.09 -3.68 21.66
CA THR A 16 -1.47 -2.42 22.33
C THR A 16 -1.34 -1.21 21.42
N VAL A 17 -0.27 -1.14 20.62
CA VAL A 17 -0.01 -0.04 19.69
C VAL A 17 -1.05 -0.04 18.57
N PHE A 18 -1.30 -1.20 17.94
CA PHE A 18 -2.27 -1.29 16.85
C PHE A 18 -3.71 -1.08 17.35
N LEU A 19 -4.06 -1.62 18.50
CA LEU A 19 -5.39 -1.45 19.09
C LEU A 19 -5.65 0.01 19.48
N SER A 20 -4.70 0.66 20.17
CA SER A 20 -4.85 2.08 20.54
C SER A 20 -4.92 3.00 19.33
N GLY A 21 -4.06 2.78 18.33
CA GLY A 21 -4.11 3.54 17.09
C GLY A 21 -5.43 3.36 16.34
N PHE A 22 -5.94 2.13 16.27
CA PHE A 22 -7.23 1.83 15.66
C PHE A 22 -8.40 2.47 16.41
N ILE A 23 -8.43 2.43 17.74
CA ILE A 23 -9.44 3.11 18.56
C ILE A 23 -9.41 4.62 18.31
N CYS A 24 -8.22 5.25 18.29
CA CYS A 24 -8.09 6.66 17.95
C CYS A 24 -8.68 6.98 16.58
N LEU A 25 -8.41 6.16 15.56
CA LEU A 25 -8.94 6.39 14.22
C LEU A 25 -10.45 6.13 14.10
N LEU A 26 -10.99 5.18 14.87
CA LEU A 26 -12.44 5.00 15.00
C LEU A 26 -13.10 6.25 15.60
N LEU A 27 -12.56 6.78 16.69
CA LEU A 27 -13.03 8.02 17.30
C LEU A 27 -12.92 9.20 16.32
N ALA A 28 -11.79 9.35 15.64
CA ALA A 28 -11.59 10.37 14.63
C ALA A 28 -12.63 10.26 13.49
N THR A 29 -12.98 9.05 13.07
CA THR A 29 -14.03 8.79 12.07
C THR A 29 -15.37 9.29 12.57
N ILE A 30 -15.77 9.00 13.81
CA ILE A 30 -17.02 9.47 14.40
C ILE A 30 -17.08 11.01 14.39
N PHE A 31 -15.99 11.67 14.83
CA PHE A 31 -15.92 13.14 14.79
C PHE A 31 -16.00 13.70 13.38
N SER A 32 -15.32 13.06 12.43
CA SER A 32 -15.32 13.46 11.01
C SER A 32 -16.73 13.35 10.39
N GLU A 33 -17.44 12.26 10.68
CA GLU A 33 -18.78 12.02 10.12
C GLU A 33 -19.89 12.77 10.88
N LEU A 34 -19.64 13.28 12.08
CA LEU A 34 -20.50 14.22 12.78
C LEU A 34 -20.51 15.62 12.12
N SER A 35 -19.43 15.98 11.45
CA SER A 35 -19.25 17.30 10.83
C SER A 35 -20.33 17.66 9.82
N PRO A 36 -20.70 16.82 8.80
CA PRO A 36 -21.79 17.13 7.89
C PRO A 36 -23.14 17.26 8.60
N PHE A 37 -23.36 16.52 9.70
CA PHE A 37 -24.58 16.59 10.48
C PHE A 37 -24.73 17.91 11.25
N LEU A 38 -23.61 18.43 11.78
CA LEU A 38 -23.59 19.76 12.39
C LEU A 38 -23.85 20.86 11.36
N LEU A 39 -23.26 20.75 10.17
CA LEU A 39 -23.52 21.69 9.07
C LEU A 39 -25.00 21.65 8.62
N GLN A 40 -25.60 20.47 8.52
CA GLN A 40 -27.04 20.34 8.28
C GLN A 40 -27.86 21.17 9.29
N LYS A 41 -27.59 20.96 10.61
CA LYS A 41 -28.29 21.71 11.66
C LYS A 41 -28.05 23.21 11.59
N MET A 42 -26.84 23.64 11.18
CA MET A 42 -26.56 25.07 10.98
C MET A 42 -27.36 25.65 9.81
N ILE A 43 -27.51 24.91 8.71
CA ILE A 43 -28.27 25.35 7.53
C ILE A 43 -29.76 25.42 7.85
N ASP A 44 -30.31 24.39 8.50
CA ASP A 44 -31.75 24.27 8.75
C ASP A 44 -32.23 25.12 9.95
N GLY A 45 -31.33 25.55 10.84
CA GLY A 45 -31.64 26.33 12.03
C GLY A 45 -31.17 27.79 11.93
N PRO A 46 -30.01 28.16 12.50
CA PRO A 46 -29.59 29.57 12.61
C PRO A 46 -29.44 30.29 11.27
N LEU A 47 -29.03 29.60 10.19
CA LEU A 47 -28.85 30.24 8.88
C LEU A 47 -30.21 30.61 8.27
N THR A 48 -31.24 29.78 8.42
CA THR A 48 -32.59 30.09 7.99
C THR A 48 -33.24 31.15 8.90
N ALA A 49 -32.91 31.18 10.22
CA ALA A 49 -33.35 32.22 11.13
C ALA A 49 -32.80 33.62 10.78
N LEU A 50 -31.60 33.72 10.22
CA LEU A 50 -31.01 34.97 9.74
C LEU A 50 -31.81 35.62 8.63
N THR A 51 -32.46 34.85 7.75
CA THR A 51 -33.36 35.39 6.69
C THR A 51 -34.62 36.08 7.28
N HIS A 52 -34.93 35.79 8.54
CA HIS A 52 -36.05 36.38 9.29
C HIS A 52 -35.60 37.36 10.38
N GLY A 53 -34.32 37.80 10.35
CA GLY A 53 -33.80 38.86 11.22
C GLY A 53 -33.33 38.43 12.62
N GLY A 54 -33.13 37.13 12.85
CA GLY A 54 -32.66 36.58 14.11
C GLY A 54 -31.48 35.59 13.93
N GLY A 55 -30.86 35.13 15.02
CA GLY A 55 -29.99 33.95 15.00
C GLY A 55 -28.47 34.20 14.82
N GLN A 56 -27.96 35.46 14.82
CA GLN A 56 -26.51 35.73 14.67
C GLN A 56 -25.69 35.11 15.81
N GLY A 57 -26.15 35.20 17.07
CA GLY A 57 -25.46 34.62 18.21
C GLY A 57 -25.39 33.09 18.15
N ASP A 58 -26.51 32.48 17.78
CA ASP A 58 -26.61 31.02 17.66
C ASP A 58 -25.74 30.48 16.52
N LEU A 59 -25.67 31.22 15.40
CA LEU A 59 -24.80 30.86 14.28
C LEU A 59 -23.30 30.86 14.66
N LEU A 60 -22.86 31.92 15.40
CA LEU A 60 -21.47 32.00 15.88
C LEU A 60 -21.13 30.90 16.88
N GLN A 61 -22.06 30.57 17.80
CA GLN A 61 -21.87 29.47 18.76
C GLN A 61 -21.78 28.10 18.04
N MET A 62 -22.70 27.81 17.12
CA MET A 62 -22.70 26.58 16.36
C MET A 62 -21.47 26.48 15.44
N GLY A 63 -21.03 27.61 14.83
CA GLY A 63 -19.81 27.67 14.05
C GLY A 63 -18.55 27.40 14.87
N ALA A 64 -18.47 27.99 16.07
CA ALA A 64 -17.35 27.72 16.99
C ALA A 64 -17.34 26.24 17.44
N PHE A 65 -18.52 25.67 17.77
CA PHE A 65 -18.64 24.25 18.11
C PHE A 65 -18.25 23.32 16.95
N TYR A 66 -18.68 23.65 15.73
CA TYR A 66 -18.30 22.93 14.53
C TYR A 66 -16.79 22.91 14.32
N LEU A 67 -16.12 24.06 14.42
CA LEU A 67 -14.66 24.17 14.31
C LEU A 67 -13.95 23.40 15.42
N LEU A 68 -14.48 23.39 16.62
CA LEU A 68 -13.94 22.61 17.74
C LEU A 68 -14.03 21.11 17.45
N VAL A 69 -15.20 20.62 17.01
CA VAL A 69 -15.40 19.19 16.66
C VAL A 69 -14.47 18.77 15.54
N LEU A 70 -14.33 19.59 14.48
CA LEU A 70 -13.39 19.34 13.39
C LEU A 70 -11.94 19.28 13.87
N SER A 71 -11.52 20.28 14.66
CA SER A 71 -10.14 20.36 15.17
C SER A 71 -9.80 19.18 16.07
N LEU A 72 -10.72 18.78 16.95
CA LEU A 72 -10.56 17.58 17.78
C LEU A 72 -10.49 16.32 16.93
N GLY A 73 -11.37 16.16 15.95
CA GLY A 73 -11.36 15.02 15.04
C GLY A 73 -10.03 14.89 14.29
N GLN A 74 -9.50 16.00 13.76
CA GLN A 74 -8.21 16.02 13.06
C GLN A 74 -7.03 15.75 14.01
N LEU A 75 -7.07 16.27 15.23
CA LEU A 75 -6.04 16.01 16.24
C LEU A 75 -6.00 14.52 16.61
N ILE A 76 -7.16 13.92 16.88
CA ILE A 76 -7.27 12.49 17.20
C ILE A 76 -6.83 11.63 16.00
N SER A 77 -7.20 12.02 14.77
CA SER A 77 -6.75 11.36 13.53
C SER A 77 -5.23 11.41 13.39
N TYR A 78 -4.62 12.57 13.61
CA TYR A 78 -3.17 12.72 13.62
C TYR A 78 -2.50 11.78 14.63
N MET A 79 -3.01 11.76 15.87
CA MET A 79 -2.48 10.87 16.92
C MET A 79 -2.62 9.40 16.53
N GLY A 80 -3.79 8.98 16.04
CA GLY A 80 -4.05 7.61 15.60
C GLY A 80 -3.12 7.18 14.46
N ASN A 81 -2.96 8.01 13.44
CA ASN A 81 -2.04 7.76 12.33
C ASN A 81 -0.59 7.65 12.81
N ARG A 82 -0.15 8.56 13.69
CA ARG A 82 1.20 8.53 14.27
C ARG A 82 1.48 7.24 15.05
N ILE A 83 0.51 6.79 15.85
CA ILE A 83 0.61 5.54 16.62
C ILE A 83 0.72 4.33 15.67
N LEU A 84 -0.13 4.25 14.64
CA LEU A 84 -0.10 3.14 13.68
C LEU A 84 1.18 3.13 12.84
N LEU A 85 1.67 4.29 12.40
CA LEU A 85 2.96 4.40 11.72
C LEU A 85 4.11 3.94 12.63
N HIS A 86 4.07 4.28 13.92
CA HIS A 86 5.04 3.80 14.89
C HIS A 86 4.99 2.26 15.02
N GLY A 87 3.80 1.68 15.10
CA GLY A 87 3.61 0.23 15.09
C GLY A 87 4.17 -0.45 13.83
N SER A 88 3.91 0.12 12.66
CA SER A 88 4.49 -0.34 11.39
C SER A 88 6.01 -0.30 11.40
N ASN A 89 6.60 0.76 11.96
CA ASN A 89 8.05 0.88 12.09
C ASN A 89 8.62 -0.20 13.01
N GLN A 90 7.97 -0.49 14.15
CA GLN A 90 8.40 -1.54 15.08
C GLN A 90 8.35 -2.94 14.43
N VAL A 91 7.28 -3.26 13.70
CA VAL A 91 7.19 -4.53 12.97
C VAL A 91 8.30 -4.63 11.92
N THR A 92 8.55 -3.55 11.20
CA THR A 92 9.60 -3.52 10.16
C THR A 92 11.00 -3.64 10.75
N ALA A 93 11.28 -2.95 11.85
CA ALA A 93 12.54 -3.07 12.59
C ALA A 93 12.75 -4.54 13.01
N SER A 94 11.74 -5.16 13.63
CA SER A 94 11.80 -6.58 14.01
C SER A 94 12.05 -7.52 12.82
N LEU A 95 11.46 -7.24 11.65
CA LEU A 95 11.72 -8.02 10.43
C LEU A 95 13.15 -7.83 9.93
N ARG A 96 13.69 -6.60 9.99
CA ARG A 96 15.08 -6.30 9.62
C ARG A 96 16.08 -6.98 10.53
N ASP A 97 15.83 -6.92 11.85
CA ASP A 97 16.70 -7.57 12.83
C ASP A 97 16.73 -9.09 12.62
N GLN A 98 15.57 -9.72 12.39
CA GLN A 98 15.51 -11.15 12.08
C GLN A 98 16.21 -11.46 10.76
N ALA A 99 16.00 -10.65 9.71
CA ALA A 99 16.66 -10.85 8.43
C ALA A 99 18.20 -10.71 8.54
N PHE A 100 18.65 -9.78 9.37
CA PHE A 100 20.06 -9.60 9.64
C PHE A 100 20.66 -10.79 10.41
N GLN A 101 19.97 -11.29 11.43
CA GLN A 101 20.39 -12.49 12.17
C GLN A 101 20.45 -13.72 11.27
N VAL A 102 19.44 -13.91 10.41
CA VAL A 102 19.44 -15.00 9.42
C VAL A 102 20.64 -14.85 8.47
N MET A 103 20.88 -13.64 7.97
CA MET A 103 22.06 -13.39 7.08
C MET A 103 23.37 -13.81 7.73
N GLN A 104 23.55 -13.53 9.03
CA GLN A 104 24.79 -13.89 9.74
C GLN A 104 24.96 -15.40 9.96
N GLY A 105 23.85 -16.15 10.00
CA GLY A 105 23.87 -17.61 10.18
C GLY A 105 23.79 -18.40 8.87
N LEU A 106 23.81 -17.74 7.70
CA LEU A 106 23.77 -18.43 6.41
C LEU A 106 25.14 -19.04 6.06
N PRO A 107 25.19 -20.23 5.43
CA PRO A 107 26.43 -20.82 4.96
C PRO A 107 27.07 -19.97 3.86
N ILE A 108 28.40 -20.01 3.75
CA ILE A 108 29.17 -19.24 2.76
C ILE A 108 28.68 -19.53 1.34
N SER A 109 28.34 -20.77 1.04
CA SER A 109 27.82 -21.19 -0.27
C SER A 109 26.58 -20.42 -0.73
N TYR A 110 25.79 -19.88 0.21
CA TYR A 110 24.63 -19.04 -0.12
C TYR A 110 25.04 -17.70 -0.76
N PHE A 111 26.21 -17.20 -0.41
CA PHE A 111 26.73 -15.91 -0.89
C PHE A 111 27.49 -16.05 -2.22
N ASP A 112 28.01 -17.23 -2.54
CA ASP A 112 28.73 -17.48 -3.78
C ASP A 112 27.84 -17.31 -5.02
N ASP A 113 26.57 -17.76 -4.93
CA ASP A 113 25.60 -17.69 -6.02
C ASP A 113 24.82 -16.37 -6.07
N LYS A 114 24.91 -15.51 -5.06
CA LYS A 114 24.05 -14.33 -4.94
C LYS A 114 24.85 -13.05 -4.71
N PRO A 115 24.72 -12.06 -5.61
CA PRO A 115 25.35 -10.76 -5.41
C PRO A 115 24.95 -10.14 -4.06
N ALA A 116 25.92 -9.61 -3.31
CA ALA A 116 25.71 -8.99 -2.00
C ALA A 116 24.60 -7.89 -2.03
N GLY A 117 24.53 -7.12 -3.13
CA GLY A 117 23.49 -6.11 -3.34
C GLY A 117 22.06 -6.69 -3.34
N LYS A 118 21.86 -7.93 -3.81
CA LYS A 118 20.56 -8.60 -3.80
C LYS A 118 20.11 -8.97 -2.39
N ILE A 119 21.06 -9.34 -1.53
CA ILE A 119 20.79 -9.64 -0.12
C ILE A 119 20.48 -8.34 0.64
N ALA A 120 21.30 -7.30 0.45
CA ALA A 120 21.06 -5.99 1.03
C ALA A 120 19.68 -5.43 0.65
N THR A 121 19.28 -5.57 -0.63
CA THR A 121 17.95 -5.17 -1.10
C THR A 121 16.84 -5.88 -0.36
N ARG A 122 16.96 -7.17 -0.04
CA ARG A 122 15.94 -7.91 0.73
C ARG A 122 15.81 -7.41 2.15
N ILE A 123 16.92 -7.10 2.81
CA ILE A 123 16.92 -6.65 4.20
C ILE A 123 16.40 -5.21 4.31
N VAL A 124 16.80 -4.33 3.40
CA VAL A 124 16.49 -2.91 3.48
C VAL A 124 15.24 -2.54 2.66
N ASN A 125 15.26 -2.76 1.36
CA ASN A 125 14.22 -2.25 0.45
C ASN A 125 12.94 -3.09 0.50
N ASP A 126 13.04 -4.42 0.55
CA ASP A 126 11.86 -5.28 0.59
C ASP A 126 11.11 -5.12 1.92
N THR A 127 11.81 -4.98 3.05
CA THR A 127 11.17 -4.71 4.35
C THR A 127 10.55 -3.32 4.40
N GLU A 128 11.16 -2.31 3.77
CA GLU A 128 10.60 -0.97 3.64
C GLU A 128 9.34 -0.96 2.77
N THR A 129 9.33 -1.74 1.69
CA THR A 129 8.14 -1.93 0.86
C THR A 129 7.00 -2.58 1.65
N LEU A 130 7.29 -3.53 2.53
CA LEU A 130 6.28 -4.10 3.43
C LEU A 130 5.70 -3.04 4.37
N ARG A 131 6.53 -2.16 4.91
CA ARG A 131 6.09 -1.06 5.78
C ARG A 131 5.15 -0.10 5.04
N THR A 132 5.60 0.40 3.90
CA THR A 132 4.93 1.48 3.17
C THR A 132 3.73 1.00 2.37
N GLN A 133 3.78 -0.20 1.82
CA GLN A 133 2.71 -0.72 0.97
C GLN A 133 1.82 -1.72 1.69
N PHE A 134 2.37 -2.71 2.41
CA PHE A 134 1.54 -3.74 3.04
C PHE A 134 0.84 -3.22 4.30
N TYR A 135 1.61 -2.88 5.33
CA TYR A 135 1.03 -2.51 6.62
C TYR A 135 0.21 -1.22 6.52
N ASN A 136 0.71 -0.21 5.81
CA ASN A 136 -0.02 1.03 5.60
C ASN A 136 -1.32 0.81 4.81
N SER A 137 -1.29 0.06 3.70
CA SER A 137 -2.51 -0.23 2.92
C SER A 137 -3.52 -1.08 3.68
N CYS A 138 -3.08 -2.05 4.49
CA CYS A 138 -3.97 -2.83 5.34
C CYS A 138 -4.70 -1.94 6.36
N MET A 139 -4.00 -0.99 6.98
CA MET A 139 -4.59 -0.05 7.94
C MET A 139 -5.60 0.87 7.27
N ILE A 140 -5.22 1.46 6.14
CA ILE A 140 -6.10 2.33 5.35
C ILE A 140 -7.36 1.56 4.91
N LEU A 141 -7.22 0.32 4.45
CA LEU A 141 -8.33 -0.51 4.03
C LEU A 141 -9.33 -0.76 5.18
N VAL A 142 -8.84 -1.09 6.37
CA VAL A 142 -9.70 -1.32 7.55
C VAL A 142 -10.44 -0.03 7.93
N ILE A 143 -9.75 1.11 7.98
CA ILE A 143 -10.33 2.41 8.32
C ILE A 143 -11.38 2.81 7.30
N TYR A 144 -11.09 2.69 6.01
CA TYR A 144 -12.03 3.04 4.95
C TYR A 144 -13.25 2.11 4.93
N LEU A 145 -13.06 0.83 5.22
CA LEU A 145 -14.19 -0.10 5.36
C LEU A 145 -15.12 0.28 6.51
N VAL A 146 -14.55 0.62 7.67
CA VAL A 146 -15.32 1.09 8.83
C VAL A 146 -16.06 2.38 8.49
N ARG A 147 -15.37 3.35 7.90
CA ARG A 147 -15.95 4.62 7.47
C ARG A 147 -17.08 4.42 6.46
N PHE A 148 -16.86 3.54 5.50
CA PHE A 148 -17.86 3.17 4.50
C PHE A 148 -19.14 2.61 5.15
N LEU A 149 -19.00 1.65 6.07
CA LEU A 149 -20.16 1.07 6.79
C LEU A 149 -20.86 2.11 7.66
N PHE A 150 -20.12 3.04 8.26
CA PHE A 150 -20.66 4.11 9.07
C PHE A 150 -21.49 5.09 8.24
N ILE A 151 -20.96 5.57 7.10
CA ILE A 151 -21.68 6.46 6.17
C ILE A 151 -22.93 5.76 5.63
N LEU A 152 -22.81 4.50 5.22
CA LEU A 152 -23.94 3.72 4.73
C LEU A 152 -25.03 3.60 5.80
N GLY A 153 -24.65 3.33 7.06
CA GLY A 153 -25.59 3.28 8.20
C GLY A 153 -26.29 4.61 8.44
N ILE A 154 -25.57 5.74 8.36
CA ILE A 154 -26.17 7.07 8.48
C ILE A 154 -27.18 7.33 7.35
N LEU A 155 -26.83 6.99 6.12
CA LEU A 155 -27.73 7.20 4.98
C LEU A 155 -28.99 6.35 5.08
N PHE A 156 -28.92 5.12 5.56
CA PHE A 156 -30.09 4.31 5.86
C PHE A 156 -30.94 4.89 6.99
N TYR A 157 -30.31 5.48 8.01
CA TYR A 157 -30.99 6.13 9.11
C TYR A 157 -31.73 7.42 8.69
N LEU A 158 -31.06 8.25 7.86
CA LEU A 158 -31.63 9.50 7.36
C LEU A 158 -32.77 9.26 6.35
N SER A 159 -32.59 8.33 5.43
CA SER A 159 -33.53 7.95 4.40
C SER A 159 -33.27 6.54 3.88
N PRO A 160 -34.09 5.55 4.27
CA PRO A 160 -33.97 4.17 3.79
C PRO A 160 -33.97 4.05 2.26
N MET A 161 -34.75 4.92 1.59
CA MET A 161 -34.81 4.96 0.12
C MET A 161 -33.47 5.37 -0.50
N MET A 162 -32.76 6.34 0.09
CA MET A 162 -31.42 6.75 -0.37
C MET A 162 -30.39 5.66 -0.11
N GLY A 163 -30.45 5.00 1.05
CA GLY A 163 -29.59 3.84 1.34
C GLY A 163 -29.79 2.72 0.33
N LEU A 164 -31.02 2.41 -0.05
CA LEU A 164 -31.36 1.38 -1.03
C LEU A 164 -30.88 1.76 -2.43
N LEU A 165 -31.05 3.03 -2.85
CA LEU A 165 -30.54 3.54 -4.12
C LEU A 165 -29.02 3.37 -4.22
N LEU A 166 -28.29 3.67 -3.15
CA LEU A 166 -26.84 3.48 -3.11
C LEU A 166 -26.46 2.00 -3.18
N CYS A 167 -27.19 1.10 -2.50
CA CYS A 167 -26.96 -0.33 -2.66
C CYS A 167 -27.10 -0.80 -4.10
N LEU A 168 -27.99 -0.20 -4.89
CA LEU A 168 -28.14 -0.50 -6.33
C LEU A 168 -26.98 0.05 -7.16
N VAL A 169 -26.33 1.12 -6.72
CA VAL A 169 -25.20 1.74 -7.41
C VAL A 169 -23.90 0.90 -7.26
N PHE A 170 -23.74 0.15 -6.16
CA PHE A 170 -22.53 -0.65 -5.95
C PHE A 170 -22.21 -1.66 -7.05
N PRO A 171 -23.15 -2.47 -7.55
CA PRO A 171 -22.88 -3.37 -8.67
C PRO A 171 -22.40 -2.63 -9.92
N ILE A 172 -22.97 -1.45 -10.19
CA ILE A 172 -22.59 -0.61 -11.34
C ILE A 172 -21.15 -0.10 -11.14
N PHE A 173 -20.85 0.43 -9.96
CA PHE A 173 -19.49 0.85 -9.63
C PHE A 173 -18.47 -0.29 -9.76
N TYR A 174 -18.81 -1.48 -9.24
CA TYR A 174 -17.97 -2.66 -9.38
C TYR A 174 -17.77 -3.06 -10.86
N GLY A 175 -18.81 -2.95 -11.67
CA GLY A 175 -18.73 -3.17 -13.13
C GLY A 175 -17.77 -2.19 -13.80
N ILE A 176 -17.78 -0.91 -13.42
CA ILE A 176 -16.82 0.10 -13.91
C ILE A 176 -15.39 -0.28 -13.51
N GLN A 177 -15.16 -0.68 -12.26
CA GLN A 177 -13.84 -1.11 -11.78
C GLN A 177 -13.35 -2.37 -12.48
N TYR A 178 -14.26 -3.30 -12.77
CA TYR A 178 -13.94 -4.49 -13.55
C TYR A 178 -13.56 -4.14 -14.99
N LEU A 179 -14.30 -3.22 -15.63
CA LEU A 179 -13.98 -2.71 -16.96
C LEU A 179 -12.60 -2.05 -16.99
N TYR A 180 -12.31 -1.18 -16.02
CA TYR A 180 -11.00 -0.57 -15.83
C TYR A 180 -9.89 -1.62 -15.76
N LYS A 181 -10.08 -2.65 -14.93
CA LYS A 181 -9.13 -3.74 -14.81
C LYS A 181 -8.88 -4.45 -16.15
N VAL A 182 -9.94 -4.80 -16.87
CA VAL A 182 -9.83 -5.48 -18.19
C VAL A 182 -9.09 -4.60 -19.18
N MET A 183 -9.36 -3.29 -19.21
CA MET A 183 -8.69 -2.33 -20.08
C MET A 183 -7.21 -2.12 -19.76
N THR A 184 -6.80 -2.28 -18.50
CA THR A 184 -5.43 -2.00 -18.05
C THR A 184 -4.55 -3.23 -17.90
N ASP A 185 -5.11 -4.44 -17.77
CA ASP A 185 -4.33 -5.66 -17.48
C ASP A 185 -3.23 -5.92 -18.54
N GLN A 186 -3.52 -5.79 -19.83
CA GLN A 186 -2.53 -6.00 -20.89
C GLN A 186 -1.59 -4.79 -21.08
N PRO A 187 -2.08 -3.55 -21.20
CA PRO A 187 -1.21 -2.38 -21.27
C PRO A 187 -0.23 -2.26 -20.10
N MET A 188 -0.64 -2.67 -18.91
CA MET A 188 0.22 -2.65 -17.73
C MET A 188 1.38 -3.64 -17.85
N LYS A 189 1.15 -4.84 -18.39
CA LYS A 189 2.21 -5.81 -18.68
C LYS A 189 3.17 -5.26 -19.74
N ASP A 190 2.60 -4.80 -20.88
CA ASP A 190 3.39 -4.22 -21.98
C ASP A 190 4.28 -3.06 -21.46
N PHE A 191 3.76 -2.23 -20.57
CA PHE A 191 4.51 -1.13 -19.94
C PHE A 191 5.68 -1.64 -19.08
N PHE A 192 5.45 -2.65 -18.22
CA PHE A 192 6.52 -3.18 -17.36
C PHE A 192 7.58 -3.94 -18.16
N ASP A 193 7.18 -4.64 -19.21
CA ASP A 193 8.12 -5.35 -20.09
C ASP A 193 8.99 -4.34 -20.87
N ALA A 194 8.38 -3.31 -21.47
CA ALA A 194 9.11 -2.25 -22.15
C ALA A 194 10.01 -1.44 -21.20
N ARG A 195 9.56 -1.19 -19.97
CA ARG A 195 10.38 -0.54 -18.94
C ARG A 195 11.58 -1.38 -18.55
N SER A 196 11.41 -2.70 -18.48
CA SER A 196 12.54 -3.62 -18.21
C SER A 196 13.55 -3.60 -19.36
N GLU A 197 13.07 -3.57 -20.61
CA GLU A 197 13.89 -3.45 -21.82
C GLU A 197 14.69 -2.14 -21.82
N VAL A 198 14.05 -1.01 -21.54
CA VAL A 198 14.72 0.30 -21.38
C VAL A 198 15.82 0.25 -20.30
N ASN A 199 15.55 -0.35 -19.13
CA ASN A 199 16.55 -0.46 -18.08
C ASN A 199 17.74 -1.35 -18.51
N THR A 200 17.49 -2.43 -19.24
CA THR A 200 18.54 -3.30 -19.78
C THR A 200 19.40 -2.54 -20.78
N GLN A 201 18.78 -1.85 -21.74
CA GLN A 201 19.49 -1.02 -22.73
C GLN A 201 20.34 0.07 -22.05
N VAL A 202 19.79 0.78 -21.05
CA VAL A 202 20.58 1.80 -20.30
C VAL A 202 21.82 1.18 -19.68
N ASN A 203 21.71 0.00 -19.07
CA ASN A 203 22.87 -0.68 -18.49
C ASN A 203 23.89 -1.10 -19.56
N GLU A 204 23.44 -1.66 -20.68
CA GLU A 204 24.28 -2.05 -21.80
C GLU A 204 25.00 -0.84 -22.41
N LEU A 205 24.28 0.27 -22.60
CA LEU A 205 24.82 1.53 -23.13
C LEU A 205 25.87 2.15 -22.19
N LEU A 206 25.65 2.09 -20.86
CA LEU A 206 26.62 2.55 -19.88
C LEU A 206 27.91 1.72 -19.91
N HIS A 207 27.78 0.39 -20.01
CA HIS A 207 28.94 -0.50 -20.10
C HIS A 207 29.65 -0.42 -21.47
N GLY A 208 28.90 -0.20 -22.55
CA GLY A 208 29.38 -0.08 -23.92
C GLY A 208 29.77 1.34 -24.35
N ALA A 209 29.62 2.38 -23.49
CA ALA A 209 29.77 3.78 -23.89
C ALA A 209 31.07 4.12 -24.59
N SER A 210 32.20 3.60 -24.12
CA SER A 210 33.51 3.82 -24.74
C SER A 210 33.62 3.20 -26.15
N MET A 211 32.98 2.05 -26.37
CA MET A 211 32.96 1.40 -27.69
C MET A 211 32.03 2.14 -28.67
N ILE A 212 30.88 2.59 -28.18
CA ILE A 212 29.94 3.37 -29.00
C ILE A 212 30.60 4.64 -29.50
N GLN A 213 31.30 5.38 -28.62
CA GLN A 213 32.07 6.57 -28.99
C GLN A 213 33.21 6.26 -29.95
N LEU A 214 33.98 5.18 -29.69
CA LEU A 214 35.09 4.78 -30.54
C LEU A 214 34.68 4.46 -31.98
N TYR A 215 33.52 3.84 -32.15
CA TYR A 215 32.95 3.46 -33.44
C TYR A 215 31.98 4.49 -34.05
N HIS A 216 31.75 5.63 -33.40
CA HIS A 216 30.80 6.70 -33.79
C HIS A 216 29.40 6.17 -34.08
N GLN A 217 28.91 5.26 -33.22
CA GLN A 217 27.59 4.64 -33.36
C GLN A 217 26.49 5.32 -32.51
N GLU A 218 26.77 6.50 -31.96
CA GLU A 218 25.83 7.25 -31.13
C GLU A 218 24.46 7.46 -31.79
N PRO A 219 24.37 7.85 -33.09
CA PRO A 219 23.08 8.08 -33.73
C PRO A 219 22.20 6.81 -33.84
N GLY A 220 22.81 5.67 -34.19
CA GLY A 220 22.12 4.39 -34.29
C GLY A 220 21.59 3.88 -32.94
N VAL A 221 22.40 4.05 -31.92
CA VAL A 221 22.03 3.69 -30.53
C VAL A 221 20.89 4.55 -29.99
N VAL A 222 20.91 5.87 -30.29
CA VAL A 222 19.82 6.79 -29.90
C VAL A 222 18.52 6.37 -30.59
N GLU A 223 18.55 6.04 -31.89
CA GLU A 223 17.35 5.61 -32.63
C GLU A 223 16.75 4.33 -32.04
N GLU A 224 17.58 3.34 -31.70
CA GLU A 224 17.13 2.10 -31.05
C GLU A 224 16.53 2.34 -29.69
N PHE A 225 17.17 3.20 -28.86
CA PHE A 225 16.68 3.57 -27.55
C PHE A 225 15.37 4.34 -27.61
N GLU A 226 15.24 5.26 -28.57
CA GLU A 226 13.99 5.99 -28.80
C GLU A 226 12.85 5.04 -29.20
N ALA A 227 13.12 4.05 -30.05
CA ALA A 227 12.11 3.06 -30.45
C ALA A 227 11.59 2.25 -29.24
N THR A 228 12.48 1.83 -28.33
CA THR A 228 12.10 1.12 -27.11
C THR A 228 11.34 2.04 -26.15
N THR A 229 11.78 3.29 -26.00
CA THR A 229 11.09 4.28 -25.18
C THR A 229 9.70 4.60 -25.70
N GLN A 230 9.52 4.67 -27.03
CA GLN A 230 8.21 4.87 -27.64
C GLN A 230 7.25 3.71 -27.41
N LYS A 231 7.72 2.45 -27.38
CA LYS A 231 6.88 1.31 -26.97
C LYS A 231 6.38 1.46 -25.55
N MET A 232 7.27 1.88 -24.62
CA MET A 232 6.90 2.13 -23.23
C MET A 232 5.87 3.26 -23.12
N LEU A 233 6.08 4.38 -23.82
CA LEU A 233 5.13 5.51 -23.88
C LEU A 233 3.78 5.09 -24.44
N GLY A 234 3.73 4.36 -25.55
CA GLY A 234 2.50 3.89 -26.15
C GLY A 234 1.70 2.92 -25.25
N ALA A 235 2.39 2.11 -24.44
CA ALA A 235 1.74 1.30 -23.43
C ALA A 235 1.18 2.18 -22.29
N ASN A 236 1.94 3.18 -21.85
CA ASN A 236 1.51 4.14 -20.82
C ASN A 236 0.30 4.97 -21.28
N ASP A 237 0.28 5.41 -22.53
CA ASP A 237 -0.86 6.17 -23.09
C ASP A 237 -2.15 5.33 -23.08
N ARG A 238 -2.07 4.03 -23.38
CA ARG A 238 -3.23 3.12 -23.24
C ARG A 238 -3.71 2.98 -21.80
N ILE A 239 -2.79 2.96 -20.83
CA ILE A 239 -3.14 2.97 -19.40
C ILE A 239 -3.83 4.28 -19.02
N LEU A 240 -3.26 5.44 -19.43
CA LEU A 240 -3.82 6.75 -19.16
C LEU A 240 -5.21 6.92 -19.80
N LEU A 241 -5.41 6.39 -20.99
CA LEU A 241 -6.72 6.41 -21.66
C LEU A 241 -7.75 5.58 -20.89
N ALA A 242 -7.38 4.38 -20.47
CA ALA A 242 -8.24 3.52 -19.65
C ALA A 242 -8.55 4.18 -18.29
N ASP A 243 -7.56 4.80 -17.64
CA ASP A 243 -7.73 5.52 -16.38
C ASP A 243 -8.67 6.72 -16.53
N SER A 244 -8.48 7.50 -17.59
CA SER A 244 -9.32 8.67 -17.90
C SER A 244 -10.78 8.28 -18.17
N ILE A 245 -11.03 7.21 -18.93
CA ILE A 245 -12.39 6.80 -19.29
C ILE A 245 -13.05 6.05 -18.11
N ALA A 246 -12.46 4.95 -17.67
CA ALA A 246 -13.12 4.02 -16.76
C ALA A 246 -12.94 4.41 -15.30
N SER A 247 -11.73 4.81 -14.88
CA SER A 247 -11.49 5.13 -13.47
C SER A 247 -12.07 6.50 -13.07
N TRP A 248 -11.82 7.51 -13.89
CA TRP A 248 -12.24 8.88 -13.57
C TRP A 248 -13.61 9.23 -14.14
N THR A 249 -13.76 9.27 -15.48
CA THR A 249 -14.95 9.84 -16.12
C THR A 249 -16.22 9.05 -15.81
N LEU A 250 -16.20 7.70 -15.92
CA LEU A 250 -17.38 6.89 -15.64
C LEU A 250 -17.76 6.91 -14.17
N THR A 251 -16.78 6.95 -13.26
CA THR A 251 -17.04 7.04 -11.81
C THR A 251 -17.63 8.40 -11.44
N GLU A 252 -17.09 9.49 -11.98
CA GLU A 252 -17.65 10.84 -11.78
C GLU A 252 -19.05 10.97 -12.38
N LEU A 253 -19.25 10.46 -13.60
CA LEU A 253 -20.58 10.44 -14.24
C LEU A 253 -21.61 9.71 -13.35
N LEU A 254 -21.25 8.51 -12.88
CA LEU A 254 -22.15 7.74 -12.00
C LEU A 254 -22.45 8.52 -10.70
N LYS A 255 -21.44 9.15 -10.08
CA LYS A 255 -21.62 10.01 -8.91
C LYS A 255 -22.60 11.15 -9.18
N PHE A 256 -22.43 11.88 -10.28
CA PHE A 256 -23.34 12.98 -10.64
C PHE A 256 -24.74 12.50 -11.00
N LEU A 257 -24.90 11.32 -11.63
CA LEU A 257 -26.22 10.73 -11.88
C LEU A 257 -26.94 10.39 -10.57
N VAL A 258 -26.21 9.88 -9.58
CA VAL A 258 -26.77 9.62 -8.24
C VAL A 258 -27.21 10.93 -7.57
N ILE A 259 -26.37 11.96 -7.60
CA ILE A 259 -26.67 13.28 -7.04
C ILE A 259 -27.91 13.88 -7.75
N ALA A 260 -27.97 13.82 -9.08
CA ALA A 260 -29.14 14.29 -9.85
C ALA A 260 -30.41 13.51 -9.48
N GLY A 261 -30.30 12.18 -9.29
CA GLY A 261 -31.41 11.34 -8.80
C GLY A 261 -31.90 11.77 -7.43
N ILE A 262 -30.98 12.02 -6.50
CA ILE A 262 -31.32 12.51 -5.14
C ILE A 262 -32.04 13.86 -5.22
N LEU A 263 -31.52 14.80 -5.99
CA LEU A 263 -32.12 16.11 -6.16
C LEU A 263 -33.54 16.02 -6.78
N THR A 264 -33.71 15.14 -7.77
CA THR A 264 -35.01 14.93 -8.43
C THR A 264 -36.01 14.31 -7.48
N ILE A 265 -35.68 13.26 -6.74
CA ILE A 265 -36.55 12.61 -5.76
C ILE A 265 -36.90 13.58 -4.65
N ALA A 266 -35.94 14.31 -4.12
CA ALA A 266 -36.17 15.31 -3.08
C ALA A 266 -37.05 16.48 -3.59
N GLY A 267 -36.84 16.96 -4.82
CA GLY A 267 -37.63 17.97 -5.46
C GLY A 267 -39.08 17.53 -5.65
N ILE A 268 -39.35 16.32 -6.10
CA ILE A 268 -40.68 15.74 -6.22
C ILE A 268 -41.33 15.63 -4.83
N SER A 269 -40.60 15.14 -3.83
CA SER A 269 -41.12 15.03 -2.45
C SER A 269 -41.47 16.41 -1.86
N PHE A 270 -40.66 17.42 -2.15
CA PHE A 270 -40.95 18.81 -1.72
C PHE A 270 -42.23 19.35 -2.38
N LEU A 271 -42.42 19.14 -3.70
CA LEU A 271 -43.63 19.55 -4.42
C LEU A 271 -44.89 18.84 -3.91
N GLN A 272 -44.76 17.63 -3.38
CA GLN A 272 -45.84 16.86 -2.76
C GLN A 272 -46.17 17.32 -1.32
N GLY A 273 -45.48 18.36 -0.83
CA GLY A 273 -45.73 18.93 0.50
C GLY A 273 -45.02 18.21 1.64
N ASN A 274 -43.99 17.42 1.36
CA ASN A 274 -43.18 16.78 2.38
C ASN A 274 -42.24 17.81 3.04
N ILE A 275 -42.60 18.28 4.23
CA ILE A 275 -41.87 19.32 4.99
C ILE A 275 -40.48 18.82 5.47
N GLY A 276 -40.23 17.52 5.41
CA GLY A 276 -38.93 16.94 5.82
C GLY A 276 -37.77 17.19 4.85
N VAL A 277 -38.02 17.70 3.64
CA VAL A 277 -36.99 18.00 2.65
C VAL A 277 -36.50 19.43 2.82
N THR A 278 -35.46 19.60 3.64
CA THR A 278 -34.79 20.88 3.90
C THR A 278 -33.55 21.06 3.07
N ALA A 279 -32.98 22.28 2.99
CA ALA A 279 -31.72 22.55 2.36
C ALA A 279 -30.57 21.77 3.04
N GLY A 280 -30.60 21.68 4.37
CA GLY A 280 -29.61 20.89 5.12
C GLY A 280 -29.75 19.39 4.89
N PHE A 281 -30.98 18.88 4.71
CA PHE A 281 -31.20 17.47 4.33
C PHE A 281 -30.58 17.16 2.96
N LEU A 282 -30.74 18.02 1.98
CA LEU A 282 -30.10 17.87 0.67
C LEU A 282 -28.56 17.92 0.79
N PHE A 283 -28.05 18.89 1.53
CA PHE A 283 -26.63 19.05 1.75
C PHE A 283 -25.99 17.79 2.34
N ILE A 284 -26.55 17.23 3.41
CA ILE A 284 -25.97 16.08 4.09
C ILE A 284 -25.99 14.83 3.22
N ASN A 285 -27.06 14.58 2.47
CA ASN A 285 -27.16 13.44 1.56
C ASN A 285 -26.14 13.54 0.42
N ILE A 286 -26.01 14.70 -0.22
CA ILE A 286 -25.02 14.94 -1.29
C ILE A 286 -23.61 14.77 -0.76
N ASN A 287 -23.33 15.34 0.42
CA ASN A 287 -22.00 15.24 1.04
C ASN A 287 -21.61 13.78 1.34
N TYR A 288 -22.51 13.00 1.93
CA TYR A 288 -22.22 11.58 2.19
C TYR A 288 -22.10 10.75 0.92
N VAL A 289 -22.85 11.05 -0.13
CA VAL A 289 -22.68 10.38 -1.42
C VAL A 289 -21.32 10.67 -2.01
N ILE A 290 -20.88 11.93 -2.01
CA ILE A 290 -19.55 12.31 -2.49
C ILE A 290 -18.47 11.55 -1.69
N ASN A 291 -18.53 11.61 -0.35
CA ASN A 291 -17.57 10.92 0.52
C ASN A 291 -17.55 9.40 0.27
N LEU A 292 -18.71 8.80 0.04
CA LEU A 292 -18.84 7.36 -0.20
C LEU A 292 -18.18 6.95 -1.52
N PHE A 293 -18.39 7.70 -2.60
CA PHE A 293 -17.69 7.46 -3.88
C PHE A 293 -16.17 7.64 -3.75
N ASP A 294 -15.72 8.65 -3.03
CA ASP A 294 -14.29 8.88 -2.79
C ASP A 294 -13.67 7.74 -1.97
N LEU A 295 -14.39 7.22 -0.96
CA LEU A 295 -13.94 6.05 -0.19
C LEU A 295 -13.86 4.80 -1.07
N MET A 296 -14.85 4.56 -1.94
CA MET A 296 -14.84 3.41 -2.86
C MET A 296 -13.66 3.49 -3.83
N ALA A 297 -13.39 4.66 -4.40
CA ALA A 297 -12.26 4.89 -5.28
C ALA A 297 -10.92 4.65 -4.56
N ASN A 298 -10.79 5.14 -3.33
CA ASN A 298 -9.60 4.96 -2.51
C ASN A 298 -9.41 3.49 -2.09
N LEU A 299 -10.47 2.76 -1.73
CA LEU A 299 -10.42 1.32 -1.45
C LEU A 299 -9.88 0.54 -2.66
N SER A 300 -10.37 0.84 -3.86
CA SER A 300 -9.94 0.18 -5.10
C SER A 300 -8.43 0.35 -5.33
N ARG A 301 -7.86 1.51 -5.01
CA ARG A 301 -6.42 1.79 -5.14
C ARG A 301 -5.54 1.01 -4.15
N GLN A 302 -6.07 0.51 -3.03
CA GLN A 302 -5.27 -0.23 -2.05
C GLN A 302 -4.99 -1.69 -2.48
N PHE A 303 -5.88 -2.29 -3.27
CA PHE A 303 -5.72 -3.70 -3.68
C PHE A 303 -4.45 -4.00 -4.48
N PRO A 304 -4.05 -3.20 -5.50
CA PRO A 304 -2.79 -3.41 -6.19
C PRO A 304 -1.57 -3.29 -5.28
N ASN A 305 -1.57 -2.35 -4.33
CA ASN A 305 -0.49 -2.17 -3.37
C ASN A 305 -0.32 -3.39 -2.47
N ILE A 306 -1.43 -3.93 -1.95
CA ILE A 306 -1.43 -5.14 -1.13
C ILE A 306 -0.94 -6.34 -1.96
N ARG A 307 -1.43 -6.52 -3.18
CA ARG A 307 -1.01 -7.63 -4.04
C ARG A 307 0.50 -7.60 -4.31
N ARG A 308 1.03 -6.44 -4.72
CA ARG A 308 2.47 -6.26 -4.97
C ARG A 308 3.30 -6.49 -3.71
N SER A 309 2.83 -6.01 -2.56
CA SER A 309 3.53 -6.18 -1.29
C SER A 309 3.50 -7.63 -0.78
N LEU A 310 2.49 -8.44 -1.14
CA LEU A 310 2.48 -9.87 -0.84
C LEU A 310 3.57 -10.64 -1.59
N GLU A 311 3.89 -10.25 -2.83
CA GLU A 311 5.00 -10.81 -3.60
C GLU A 311 6.34 -10.48 -2.92
N THR A 312 6.52 -9.22 -2.52
CA THR A 312 7.68 -8.78 -1.73
C THR A 312 7.75 -9.51 -0.39
N GLY A 313 6.62 -9.65 0.30
CA GLY A 313 6.52 -10.40 1.55
C GLY A 313 6.89 -11.88 1.40
N SER A 314 6.54 -12.51 0.29
CA SER A 314 6.94 -13.90 0.03
C SER A 314 8.45 -14.04 -0.09
N ARG A 315 9.15 -13.06 -0.73
CA ARG A 315 10.62 -13.04 -0.83
C ARG A 315 11.30 -12.85 0.53
N VAL A 316 10.77 -11.92 1.34
CA VAL A 316 11.30 -11.68 2.70
C VAL A 316 11.11 -12.92 3.57
N LEU A 317 9.91 -13.52 3.58
CA LEU A 317 9.64 -14.71 4.37
C LEU A 317 10.46 -15.92 3.89
N ALA A 318 10.62 -16.11 2.57
CA ALA A 318 11.47 -17.16 2.04
C ALA A 318 12.95 -16.96 2.40
N PHE A 319 13.38 -15.71 2.58
CA PHE A 319 14.73 -15.41 3.09
C PHE A 319 14.86 -15.75 4.59
N LEU A 320 13.85 -15.41 5.38
CA LEU A 320 13.82 -15.75 6.82
C LEU A 320 13.73 -17.27 7.09
N ASP A 321 13.24 -18.03 6.14
CA ASP A 321 13.09 -19.50 6.24
C ASP A 321 14.30 -20.27 5.68
N GLN A 322 15.39 -19.58 5.32
CA GLN A 322 16.62 -20.27 4.86
C GLN A 322 17.22 -21.10 5.99
N PRO A 323 17.72 -22.29 5.69
CA PRO A 323 18.43 -23.10 6.67
C PRO A 323 19.71 -22.37 7.09
N LEU A 324 19.91 -22.26 8.38
CA LEU A 324 21.10 -21.70 8.98
C LEU A 324 22.19 -22.78 9.06
N GLU A 325 23.45 -22.34 9.05
CA GLU A 325 24.58 -23.24 9.32
C GLU A 325 24.45 -23.75 10.77
N ALA A 326 24.52 -25.06 10.92
CA ALA A 326 24.43 -25.67 12.22
C ALA A 326 25.77 -25.46 12.97
N ASP A 327 25.73 -24.90 14.15
CA ASP A 327 26.88 -24.93 15.06
C ASP A 327 27.27 -26.36 15.33
N GLY A 328 28.59 -26.65 15.28
CA GLY A 328 29.11 -27.97 15.61
C GLY A 328 28.67 -28.37 17.03
N ALA A 329 28.21 -29.60 17.17
CA ALA A 329 27.75 -30.13 18.47
C ALA A 329 28.88 -30.34 19.50
N LEU A 330 30.15 -30.18 19.07
CA LEU A 330 31.32 -30.42 19.91
C LEU A 330 32.06 -29.11 20.21
N GLU A 331 32.28 -28.83 21.46
CA GLU A 331 33.18 -27.75 21.89
C GLU A 331 34.65 -28.17 21.56
N LEU A 332 35.31 -27.38 20.75
CA LEU A 332 36.72 -27.57 20.43
C LEU A 332 37.57 -27.19 21.64
N LYS A 333 38.15 -28.20 22.34
CA LYS A 333 39.14 -27.96 23.37
C LYS A 333 40.54 -28.02 22.70
N ILE A 334 41.10 -26.83 22.50
CA ILE A 334 42.46 -26.71 21.93
C ILE A 334 43.47 -26.94 23.05
N GLU A 335 44.07 -28.11 23.08
CA GLU A 335 45.21 -28.42 24.02
C GLU A 335 46.56 -28.01 23.40
N LYS A 336 46.74 -28.17 22.09
CA LYS A 336 47.88 -27.73 21.30
C LYS A 336 47.40 -27.09 20.04
N ALA A 337 47.99 -25.95 19.63
CA ALA A 337 47.68 -25.27 18.37
C ALA A 337 48.33 -25.97 17.17
N GLU A 338 48.12 -27.25 17.05
CA GLU A 338 48.63 -28.11 15.95
C GLU A 338 47.49 -28.42 14.99
N VAL A 339 47.74 -28.30 13.69
CA VAL A 339 46.76 -28.59 12.65
C VAL A 339 47.28 -29.75 11.80
N VAL A 340 46.52 -30.83 11.77
CA VAL A 340 46.79 -32.01 10.97
C VAL A 340 45.72 -32.21 9.94
N PHE A 341 46.08 -32.24 8.66
CA PHE A 341 45.26 -32.69 7.55
C PHE A 341 45.67 -34.13 7.22
N ASP A 342 44.73 -35.05 7.30
CA ASP A 342 44.95 -36.47 7.04
C ASP A 342 43.93 -36.93 6.00
N ASP A 343 44.44 -37.22 4.79
CA ASP A 343 43.59 -37.66 3.63
C ASP A 343 42.34 -36.84 3.41
N VAL A 344 42.47 -35.51 3.46
CA VAL A 344 41.35 -34.59 3.32
C VAL A 344 40.93 -34.50 1.85
N GLN A 345 39.65 -34.77 1.62
CA GLN A 345 38.97 -34.56 0.33
C GLN A 345 37.91 -33.50 0.46
N PHE A 346 37.82 -32.62 -0.53
CA PHE A 346 36.82 -31.56 -0.54
C PHE A 346 36.26 -31.34 -1.94
N ALA A 347 34.93 -31.14 -2.02
CA ALA A 347 34.22 -30.80 -3.24
C ALA A 347 33.17 -29.73 -2.95
N TYR A 348 33.03 -28.72 -3.81
CA TYR A 348 31.91 -27.75 -3.78
C TYR A 348 30.64 -28.37 -4.36
N GLU A 349 30.77 -29.24 -5.37
CA GLU A 349 29.65 -29.98 -5.98
C GLU A 349 29.89 -31.49 -5.82
N GLU A 350 28.83 -32.24 -5.53
CA GLU A 350 28.90 -33.69 -5.41
C GLU A 350 29.48 -34.30 -6.70
N GLY A 351 30.54 -35.11 -6.58
CA GLY A 351 31.23 -35.75 -7.73
C GLY A 351 32.32 -34.91 -8.42
N LYS A 352 32.59 -33.68 -7.99
CA LYS A 352 33.66 -32.82 -8.52
C LYS A 352 34.67 -32.42 -7.43
N PRO A 353 35.53 -33.34 -6.97
CA PRO A 353 36.49 -33.04 -5.92
C PRO A 353 37.51 -32.01 -6.39
N VAL A 354 37.70 -30.94 -5.59
CA VAL A 354 38.70 -29.87 -5.80
C VAL A 354 39.98 -30.16 -5.03
N LEU A 355 39.85 -30.74 -3.83
CA LEU A 355 40.97 -31.23 -3.05
C LEU A 355 40.90 -32.75 -2.97
N ARG A 356 42.02 -33.45 -3.17
CA ARG A 356 42.12 -34.89 -3.07
C ARG A 356 43.39 -35.26 -2.34
N ASP A 357 43.26 -36.19 -1.42
CA ASP A 357 44.38 -36.81 -0.72
C ASP A 357 45.32 -35.75 -0.09
N ILE A 358 44.78 -34.68 0.47
CA ILE A 358 45.56 -33.62 1.10
C ILE A 358 45.99 -34.07 2.48
N ALA A 359 47.29 -34.25 2.67
CA ALA A 359 47.90 -34.61 3.93
C ALA A 359 49.06 -33.67 4.26
N PHE A 360 48.98 -32.98 5.40
CA PHE A 360 50.07 -32.19 5.96
C PHE A 360 49.88 -31.92 7.43
N GLN A 361 50.95 -31.55 8.12
CA GLN A 361 50.94 -31.22 9.54
C GLN A 361 51.61 -29.85 9.74
N ALA A 362 50.96 -28.98 10.50
CA ALA A 362 51.48 -27.68 10.90
C ALA A 362 51.63 -27.62 12.41
N SER A 363 52.88 -27.43 12.89
CA SER A 363 53.16 -27.22 14.30
C SER A 363 52.82 -25.81 14.75
N PRO A 364 52.60 -25.57 16.07
CA PRO A 364 52.31 -24.26 16.60
C PRO A 364 53.31 -23.19 16.17
N GLY A 365 52.83 -22.08 15.55
CA GLY A 365 53.66 -20.98 15.05
C GLY A 365 54.35 -21.23 13.71
N GLN A 366 54.14 -22.38 13.09
CA GLN A 366 54.66 -22.70 11.78
C GLN A 366 53.74 -22.11 10.67
N THR A 367 54.37 -21.58 9.61
CA THR A 367 53.67 -21.18 8.37
C THR A 367 53.97 -22.26 7.32
N ILE A 368 52.93 -22.73 6.63
CA ILE A 368 53.01 -23.72 5.55
C ILE A 368 52.80 -23.02 4.21
#